data_c1c9f0bde13815bec2a12706fe3c0f65
#
_entry.id   c1c9f0bde13815bec2a12706fe3c0f65
#
_cell.length_a   1.000
_cell.length_b   1.000
_cell.length_c   1.000
_cell.angle_alpha   90.00
_cell.angle_beta   90.00
_cell.angle_gamma   90.00
#
_symmetry.space_group_name_H-M   'P 1'
#
loop_
_entity.id
_entity.type
_entity.pdbx_description
1 polymer ?
#
loop_
_entity_poly.entity_id
_entity_poly.type
_entity_poly.pdbx_seq_one_letter_code
_entity_poly.pdbx_strand_id
1 'polypeptide(L)'
;MAVTNTPTPAQTTGPEHAPASPAKPRWRRYLTPAAVVLLAAALVVTITRNWDAWEGGRIEQVTDDASVRGDLTPLSTKVAGIVRDVKVSDFQQVHRDDLLVELEDDDYMAQVGQATAAVEAAKAAIENNRRQRVLQDTRIARAGTGIDQANAQIAAAQDGIEAVRADVVRTKKERNRQEALLLTSSSTPQKVEQVVADEQRFAAQLATREADLEQAKAMLHSNELAAEAERRTKAVLESQEAQLVADLHAKEAALTVAKVNLGYTKIAAPGDGSVGERQVRPGQLVSPGTQVIAFVSNIKWVQANYRETQLTNVKAGDPAEVRIDEYPGKVFHGKVGEIAPASGSQFALLPPDNATGNYTKVVQRIPVKIVFDDSNVATTLRPGLSVIATVRTRH
;
A
#
# COMPACT_ATOMS: atom_id res chain seq x y z
N MET A 1 90.11 42.29 -75.26
CA MET A 1 90.43 41.80 -76.60
C MET A 1 89.13 41.30 -77.19
N ALA A 2 88.40 42.15 -78.06
CA ALA A 2 88.58 42.13 -79.51
C ALA A 2 88.06 40.79 -80.07
N VAL A 3 87.16 40.68 -80.94
CA VAL A 3 86.78 41.49 -82.12
C VAL A 3 85.51 40.89 -82.76
N THR A 4 84.49 41.67 -82.99
CA THR A 4 83.81 41.94 -84.23
C THR A 4 83.62 40.77 -85.24
N ASN A 5 82.45 40.55 -85.74
CA ASN A 5 82.05 40.99 -87.07
C ASN A 5 80.63 40.51 -87.52
N THR A 6 79.90 41.50 -87.99
CA THR A 6 78.73 41.44 -88.87
C THR A 6 79.29 41.19 -90.33
N PRO A 7 78.51 40.78 -91.38
CA PRO A 7 77.26 41.41 -91.87
C PRO A 7 76.23 40.53 -92.59
N THR A 8 75.07 41.06 -92.78
CA THR A 8 73.94 41.11 -93.75
C THR A 8 74.21 40.71 -95.20
N PRO A 9 73.27 40.60 -96.17
CA PRO A 9 71.80 40.46 -96.20
C PRO A 9 71.28 39.48 -97.36
N ALA A 10 69.97 39.55 -97.47
CA ALA A 10 69.17 39.51 -98.74
C ALA A 10 68.11 38.37 -98.80
N GLN A 11 66.99 38.76 -98.85
CA GLN A 11 65.94 39.03 -99.89
C GLN A 11 64.85 37.93 -99.96
N THR A 12 63.63 38.36 -99.66
CA THR A 12 62.36 38.38 -100.41
C THR A 12 61.86 37.12 -101.05
N THR A 13 60.72 36.66 -100.69
CA THR A 13 59.50 36.62 -101.54
C THR A 13 58.25 36.34 -100.60
N GLY A 14 57.20 37.13 -100.77
CA GLY A 14 55.86 36.89 -100.20
C GLY A 14 55.02 36.09 -101.20
N PRO A 15 53.69 36.13 -101.04
CA PRO A 15 52.86 35.60 -99.96
C PRO A 15 51.86 34.55 -100.50
N GLU A 16 51.33 33.71 -99.64
CA GLU A 16 50.16 32.93 -100.03
C GLU A 16 49.15 32.82 -98.84
N HIS A 17 47.96 33.37 -99.06
CA HIS A 17 46.84 33.30 -98.16
C HIS A 17 46.27 31.90 -98.10
N ALA A 18 46.19 31.31 -96.87
CA ALA A 18 45.30 30.20 -96.51
C ALA A 18 44.25 30.61 -95.45
N PRO A 19 43.02 30.12 -95.57
CA PRO A 19 41.88 30.70 -94.81
C PRO A 19 41.90 30.33 -93.34
N ALA A 20 41.51 31.30 -92.49
CA ALA A 20 41.40 31.16 -91.07
C ALA A 20 40.29 30.15 -90.65
N SER A 21 40.64 29.09 -89.97
CA SER A 21 39.68 28.23 -89.27
C SER A 21 39.07 28.96 -88.07
N PRO A 22 37.73 28.83 -87.80
CA PRO A 22 37.09 29.53 -86.70
C PRO A 22 37.59 28.97 -85.36
N ALA A 23 38.03 29.84 -84.44
CA ALA A 23 38.47 29.54 -83.11
C ALA A 23 37.26 28.99 -82.32
N LYS A 24 37.33 27.70 -81.90
CA LYS A 24 36.33 27.12 -80.91
C LYS A 24 36.39 27.91 -79.63
N PRO A 25 35.23 28.33 -79.07
CA PRO A 25 35.17 29.16 -77.85
C PRO A 25 35.77 28.42 -76.64
N ARG A 26 36.74 29.05 -75.97
CA ARG A 26 37.53 28.53 -74.83
C ARG A 26 36.67 28.12 -73.63
N TRP A 27 35.45 28.56 -73.56
CA TRP A 27 34.52 28.28 -72.44
C TRP A 27 34.01 26.82 -72.40
N ARG A 28 33.98 26.09 -73.53
CA ARG A 28 33.63 24.64 -73.54
C ARG A 28 34.65 23.75 -72.79
N ARG A 29 35.90 24.24 -72.66
CA ARG A 29 36.94 23.52 -71.92
C ARG A 29 36.74 23.51 -70.42
N TYR A 30 35.91 24.41 -69.89
CA TYR A 30 35.56 24.53 -68.44
C TYR A 30 34.17 23.97 -68.12
N LEU A 31 33.35 23.70 -69.14
CA LEU A 31 32.00 23.10 -68.87
C LEU A 31 32.04 21.68 -68.37
N THR A 32 32.97 20.86 -68.93
CA THR A 32 33.13 19.46 -68.50
C THR A 32 33.61 19.34 -67.03
N PRO A 33 34.68 20.05 -66.61
CA PRO A 33 35.07 19.97 -65.19
C PRO A 33 34.04 20.62 -64.23
N ALA A 34 33.39 21.73 -64.65
CA ALA A 34 32.33 22.36 -63.85
C ALA A 34 31.11 21.43 -63.67
N ALA A 35 30.71 20.70 -64.73
CA ALA A 35 29.64 19.72 -64.66
C ALA A 35 29.99 18.55 -63.73
N VAL A 36 31.21 18.07 -63.73
CA VAL A 36 31.69 17.01 -62.82
C VAL A 36 31.70 17.48 -61.36
N VAL A 37 32.20 18.68 -61.14
CA VAL A 37 32.19 19.28 -59.79
C VAL A 37 30.75 19.50 -59.24
N LEU A 38 29.83 19.99 -60.09
CA LEU A 38 28.43 20.14 -59.73
C LEU A 38 27.75 18.79 -59.44
N LEU A 39 28.06 17.76 -60.25
CA LEU A 39 27.53 16.43 -60.06
C LEU A 39 28.08 15.78 -58.77
N ALA A 40 29.39 15.96 -58.49
CA ALA A 40 30.00 15.53 -57.24
C ALA A 40 29.39 16.28 -56.01
N ALA A 41 29.18 17.61 -56.11
CA ALA A 41 28.56 18.39 -55.08
C ALA A 41 27.09 17.98 -54.85
N ALA A 42 26.33 17.74 -55.94
CA ALA A 42 24.96 17.24 -55.84
C ALA A 42 24.92 15.83 -55.22
N LEU A 43 25.87 14.95 -55.56
CA LEU A 43 25.98 13.62 -54.96
C LEU A 43 26.28 13.71 -53.45
N VAL A 44 27.24 14.56 -53.04
CA VAL A 44 27.55 14.79 -51.61
C VAL A 44 26.35 15.36 -50.88
N VAL A 45 25.64 16.35 -51.44
CA VAL A 45 24.43 16.91 -50.85
C VAL A 45 23.32 15.85 -50.72
N THR A 46 23.16 15.00 -51.73
CA THR A 46 22.15 13.92 -51.73
C THR A 46 22.47 12.88 -50.65
N ILE A 47 23.74 12.47 -50.54
CA ILE A 47 24.20 11.52 -49.51
C ILE A 47 24.03 12.12 -48.13
N THR A 48 24.44 13.37 -47.90
CA THR A 48 24.33 14.00 -46.57
C THR A 48 22.88 14.26 -46.16
N ARG A 49 21.99 14.63 -47.11
CA ARG A 49 20.55 14.85 -46.78
C ARG A 49 19.78 13.55 -46.52
N ASN A 50 20.18 12.44 -47.15
CA ASN A 50 19.49 11.16 -47.00
C ASN A 50 20.21 10.22 -46.03
N TRP A 51 21.29 10.64 -45.37
CA TRP A 51 22.10 9.80 -44.48
C TRP A 51 21.27 9.20 -43.36
N ASP A 52 20.45 10.02 -42.67
CA ASP A 52 19.59 9.62 -41.56
C ASP A 52 18.52 8.60 -42.00
N ALA A 53 17.95 8.77 -43.21
CA ALA A 53 16.97 7.84 -43.77
C ALA A 53 17.61 6.47 -44.13
N TRP A 54 18.85 6.48 -44.58
CA TRP A 54 19.59 5.25 -44.87
C TRP A 54 20.01 4.54 -43.58
N GLU A 55 20.35 5.28 -42.53
CA GLU A 55 20.68 4.72 -41.21
C GLU A 55 19.45 4.02 -40.59
N GLY A 56 18.28 4.64 -40.63
CA GLY A 56 17.02 4.06 -40.16
C GLY A 56 16.49 2.87 -40.94
N GLY A 57 16.85 2.77 -42.22
CA GLY A 57 16.47 1.66 -43.12
C GLY A 57 17.36 0.41 -43.04
N ARG A 58 18.41 0.43 -42.24
CA ARG A 58 19.29 -0.76 -42.07
C ARG A 58 18.56 -1.81 -41.23
N ILE A 59 18.73 -3.08 -41.61
CA ILE A 59 18.18 -4.24 -40.87
C ILE A 59 18.82 -4.36 -39.48
N GLU A 60 20.08 -3.95 -39.34
CA GLU A 60 20.83 -3.97 -38.08
C GLU A 60 21.09 -2.54 -37.60
N GLN A 61 20.57 -2.26 -36.42
CA GLN A 61 20.82 -1.00 -35.74
C GLN A 61 21.84 -1.22 -34.63
N VAL A 62 22.96 -0.53 -34.68
CA VAL A 62 24.09 -0.70 -33.76
C VAL A 62 24.29 0.57 -32.96
N THR A 63 24.54 0.40 -31.65
CA THR A 63 24.96 1.48 -30.75
C THR A 63 26.09 1.02 -29.83
N ASP A 64 27.05 1.89 -29.60
CA ASP A 64 28.13 1.77 -28.62
C ASP A 64 27.82 2.52 -27.33
N ASP A 65 26.77 3.34 -27.36
CA ASP A 65 26.26 4.02 -26.17
C ASP A 65 25.28 3.10 -25.44
N ALA A 66 25.81 2.03 -24.85
CA ALA A 66 25.04 1.06 -24.11
C ALA A 66 25.83 0.56 -22.90
N SER A 67 25.09 0.23 -21.84
CA SER A 67 25.67 -0.29 -20.60
C SER A 67 24.77 -1.32 -19.95
N VAL A 68 25.38 -2.26 -19.23
CA VAL A 68 24.65 -3.17 -18.35
C VAL A 68 24.08 -2.37 -17.20
N ARG A 69 22.78 -2.53 -16.94
CA ARG A 69 22.06 -1.96 -15.79
C ARG A 69 21.52 -3.05 -14.89
N GLY A 70 21.29 -2.72 -13.66
CA GLY A 70 20.66 -3.57 -12.64
C GLY A 70 20.13 -2.70 -11.54
N ASP A 71 19.15 -3.22 -10.79
CA ASP A 71 18.60 -2.51 -9.64
C ASP A 71 19.64 -2.49 -8.52
N LEU A 72 20.05 -1.29 -8.17
CA LEU A 72 20.93 -1.01 -7.03
C LEU A 72 20.09 -0.36 -5.95
N THR A 73 19.84 -1.10 -4.87
CA THR A 73 18.99 -0.65 -3.76
C THR A 73 19.85 -0.36 -2.53
N PRO A 74 19.94 0.89 -2.08
CA PRO A 74 20.56 1.22 -0.81
C PRO A 74 19.65 0.75 0.33
N LEU A 75 20.10 -0.25 1.11
CA LEU A 75 19.40 -0.71 2.29
C LEU A 75 19.72 0.20 3.46
N SER A 76 18.68 0.71 4.11
CA SER A 76 18.80 1.65 5.23
C SER A 76 18.05 1.12 6.44
N THR A 77 18.48 1.53 7.64
CA THR A 77 17.78 1.21 8.88
C THR A 77 16.46 1.98 8.97
N LYS A 78 15.45 1.37 9.58
CA LYS A 78 14.16 2.02 9.90
C LYS A 78 14.10 2.44 11.38
N VAL A 79 14.99 1.90 12.21
CA VAL A 79 15.06 2.14 13.65
C VAL A 79 16.48 2.55 14.05
N ALA A 80 16.62 3.26 15.16
CA ALA A 80 17.91 3.59 15.73
C ALA A 80 18.47 2.39 16.52
N GLY A 81 19.78 2.25 16.60
CA GLY A 81 20.42 1.21 17.39
C GLY A 81 21.90 1.10 17.12
N ILE A 82 22.58 0.34 17.93
CA ILE A 82 24.01 0.00 17.72
C ILE A 82 24.05 -1.24 16.82
N VAL A 83 24.92 -1.25 15.83
CA VAL A 83 25.16 -2.42 15.00
C VAL A 83 25.81 -3.50 15.86
N ARG A 84 25.10 -4.61 16.09
CA ARG A 84 25.63 -5.78 16.82
C ARG A 84 26.62 -6.53 15.95
N ASP A 85 26.21 -6.84 14.71
CA ASP A 85 27.04 -7.62 13.79
C ASP A 85 26.64 -7.36 12.33
N VAL A 86 27.59 -7.57 11.42
CA VAL A 86 27.40 -7.57 9.97
C VAL A 86 27.73 -8.97 9.47
N LYS A 87 26.68 -9.74 9.12
CA LYS A 87 26.77 -11.18 8.82
C LYS A 87 27.36 -11.52 7.46
N VAL A 88 27.57 -10.49 6.61
CA VAL A 88 28.03 -10.66 5.23
C VAL A 88 29.35 -9.94 5.01
N SER A 89 30.14 -10.45 4.06
CA SER A 89 31.35 -9.81 3.56
C SER A 89 31.03 -8.93 2.37
N ASP A 90 31.93 -7.98 2.06
CA ASP A 90 31.81 -7.13 0.88
C ASP A 90 31.75 -7.98 -0.39
N PHE A 91 30.85 -7.64 -1.31
CA PHE A 91 30.61 -8.30 -2.58
C PHE A 91 30.12 -9.76 -2.52
N GLN A 92 29.66 -10.19 -1.36
CA GLN A 92 29.12 -11.55 -1.17
C GLN A 92 27.79 -11.73 -1.92
N GLN A 93 27.59 -12.91 -2.48
CA GLN A 93 26.28 -13.37 -2.99
C GLN A 93 25.36 -13.69 -1.81
N VAL A 94 24.09 -13.26 -1.94
CA VAL A 94 23.07 -13.45 -0.91
C VAL A 94 21.75 -13.85 -1.57
N HIS A 95 20.94 -14.58 -0.83
CA HIS A 95 19.59 -14.99 -1.21
C HIS A 95 18.57 -14.12 -0.49
N ARG A 96 17.34 -14.21 -0.97
CA ARG A 96 16.22 -13.55 -0.32
C ARG A 96 16.13 -13.96 1.16
N ASP A 97 15.87 -12.97 2.02
CA ASP A 97 15.72 -13.11 3.48
C ASP A 97 17.03 -13.46 4.23
N ASP A 98 18.17 -13.57 3.55
CA ASP A 98 19.47 -13.67 4.24
C ASP A 98 19.70 -12.45 5.14
N LEU A 99 20.08 -12.71 6.40
CA LEU A 99 20.38 -11.66 7.37
C LEU A 99 21.71 -10.97 7.03
N LEU A 100 21.65 -9.67 6.76
CA LEU A 100 22.81 -8.87 6.35
C LEU A 100 23.42 -8.12 7.53
N VAL A 101 22.58 -7.40 8.28
CA VAL A 101 22.99 -6.58 9.41
C VAL A 101 22.02 -6.80 10.57
N GLU A 102 22.56 -6.94 11.76
CA GLU A 102 21.82 -7.09 13.01
C GLU A 102 22.16 -5.93 13.94
N LEU A 103 21.12 -5.24 14.42
CA LEU A 103 21.25 -4.21 15.46
C LEU A 103 21.06 -4.84 16.83
N GLU A 104 21.52 -4.18 17.88
CA GLU A 104 21.19 -4.54 19.26
C GLU A 104 19.68 -4.43 19.45
N ASP A 105 19.06 -5.53 19.87
CA ASP A 105 17.61 -5.68 19.93
C ASP A 105 17.05 -5.75 21.35
N ASP A 106 17.90 -5.64 22.37
CA ASP A 106 17.55 -5.81 23.79
C ASP A 106 16.45 -4.82 24.22
N ASP A 107 16.57 -3.54 23.84
CA ASP A 107 15.57 -2.52 24.14
C ASP A 107 14.24 -2.78 23.44
N TYR A 108 14.28 -3.26 22.18
CA TYR A 108 13.09 -3.61 21.41
C TYR A 108 12.41 -4.86 21.94
N MET A 109 13.18 -5.86 22.41
CA MET A 109 12.64 -7.03 23.10
C MET A 109 11.97 -6.64 24.41
N ALA A 110 12.56 -5.74 25.18
CA ALA A 110 11.94 -5.22 26.39
C ALA A 110 10.62 -4.48 26.10
N GLN A 111 10.55 -3.68 25.03
CA GLN A 111 9.31 -3.04 24.58
C GLN A 111 8.24 -4.03 24.17
N VAL A 112 8.59 -5.11 23.46
CA VAL A 112 7.67 -6.20 23.12
C VAL A 112 7.17 -6.89 24.39
N GLY A 113 8.06 -7.15 25.36
CA GLY A 113 7.70 -7.71 26.68
C GLY A 113 6.71 -6.84 27.42
N GLN A 114 6.96 -5.53 27.48
CA GLN A 114 6.05 -4.56 28.11
C GLN A 114 4.68 -4.52 27.43
N ALA A 115 4.65 -4.44 26.10
CA ALA A 115 3.41 -4.42 25.33
C ALA A 115 2.63 -5.74 25.48
N THR A 116 3.33 -6.88 25.54
CA THR A 116 2.71 -8.20 25.80
C THR A 116 2.04 -8.23 27.18
N ALA A 117 2.73 -7.77 28.21
CA ALA A 117 2.17 -7.69 29.57
C ALA A 117 0.93 -6.77 29.61
N ALA A 118 0.93 -5.66 28.87
CA ALA A 118 -0.22 -4.77 28.77
C ALA A 118 -1.45 -5.45 28.12
N VAL A 119 -1.23 -6.26 27.07
CA VAL A 119 -2.29 -7.06 26.43
C VAL A 119 -2.87 -8.08 27.43
N GLU A 120 -2.02 -8.79 28.16
CA GLU A 120 -2.48 -9.78 29.15
C GLU A 120 -3.25 -9.11 30.30
N ALA A 121 -2.82 -7.92 30.75
CA ALA A 121 -3.57 -7.14 31.74
C ALA A 121 -4.96 -6.73 31.24
N ALA A 122 -5.07 -6.28 29.98
CA ALA A 122 -6.36 -5.92 29.37
C ALA A 122 -7.29 -7.15 29.25
N LYS A 123 -6.76 -8.32 28.86
CA LYS A 123 -7.53 -9.58 28.85
C LYS A 123 -8.04 -9.96 30.24
N ALA A 124 -7.19 -9.83 31.24
CA ALA A 124 -7.58 -10.11 32.64
C ALA A 124 -8.68 -9.15 33.12
N ALA A 125 -8.67 -7.88 32.70
CA ALA A 125 -9.73 -6.92 33.01
C ALA A 125 -11.09 -7.31 32.39
N ILE A 126 -11.09 -7.77 31.13
CA ILE A 126 -12.29 -8.29 30.46
C ILE A 126 -12.84 -9.51 31.21
N GLU A 127 -11.98 -10.44 31.58
CA GLU A 127 -12.38 -11.63 32.31
C GLU A 127 -12.96 -11.30 33.68
N ASN A 128 -12.40 -10.32 34.38
CA ASN A 128 -12.94 -9.84 35.63
C ASN A 128 -14.36 -9.22 35.45
N ASN A 129 -14.55 -8.39 34.43
CA ASN A 129 -15.85 -7.84 34.08
C ASN A 129 -16.88 -8.95 33.79
N ARG A 130 -16.49 -9.97 33.03
CA ARG A 130 -17.36 -11.13 32.76
C ARG A 130 -17.78 -11.87 34.01
N ARG A 131 -16.88 -12.07 34.97
CA ARG A 131 -17.21 -12.66 36.28
C ARG A 131 -18.18 -11.78 37.09
N GLN A 132 -18.00 -10.46 37.03
CA GLN A 132 -18.95 -9.53 37.66
C GLN A 132 -20.34 -9.62 37.02
N ARG A 133 -20.43 -9.78 35.70
CA ARG A 133 -21.71 -9.98 34.99
C ARG A 133 -22.40 -11.27 35.41
N VAL A 134 -21.68 -12.38 35.56
CA VAL A 134 -22.23 -13.65 36.05
C VAL A 134 -22.78 -13.51 37.47
N LEU A 135 -22.06 -12.79 38.34
CA LEU A 135 -22.56 -12.46 39.67
C LEU A 135 -23.85 -11.61 39.60
N GLN A 136 -23.88 -10.64 38.69
CA GLN A 136 -25.05 -9.78 38.50
C GLN A 136 -26.26 -10.56 37.96
N ASP A 137 -26.08 -11.52 37.07
CA ASP A 137 -27.14 -12.43 36.62
C ASP A 137 -27.77 -13.22 37.79
N THR A 138 -26.96 -13.64 38.74
CA THR A 138 -27.45 -14.30 39.97
C THR A 138 -28.28 -13.35 40.81
N ARG A 139 -27.92 -12.05 40.89
CA ARG A 139 -28.71 -11.02 41.63
C ARG A 139 -30.05 -10.77 40.96
N ILE A 140 -30.06 -10.69 39.61
CA ILE A 140 -31.30 -10.56 38.83
C ILE A 140 -32.22 -11.76 39.06
N ALA A 141 -31.69 -12.99 39.04
CA ALA A 141 -32.47 -14.19 39.32
C ALA A 141 -33.06 -14.16 40.72
N ARG A 142 -32.29 -13.72 41.72
CA ARG A 142 -32.77 -13.55 43.09
C ARG A 142 -33.89 -12.52 43.20
N ALA A 143 -33.76 -11.37 42.52
CA ALA A 143 -34.84 -10.36 42.48
C ALA A 143 -36.10 -10.91 41.79
N GLY A 144 -35.96 -11.77 40.79
CA GLY A 144 -37.06 -12.48 40.13
C GLY A 144 -37.85 -13.35 41.10
N THR A 145 -37.18 -14.09 41.99
CA THR A 145 -37.90 -14.89 43.04
C THR A 145 -38.72 -14.04 43.98
N GLY A 146 -38.29 -12.79 44.26
CA GLY A 146 -39.05 -11.83 45.04
C GLY A 146 -40.36 -11.39 44.34
N ILE A 147 -40.34 -11.25 43.04
CA ILE A 147 -41.53 -10.99 42.23
C ILE A 147 -42.48 -12.17 42.25
N ASP A 148 -41.98 -13.40 42.14
CA ASP A 148 -42.81 -14.62 42.20
C ASP A 148 -43.51 -14.74 43.58
N GLN A 149 -42.78 -14.46 44.64
CA GLN A 149 -43.34 -14.43 46.00
C GLN A 149 -44.46 -13.38 46.19
N ALA A 150 -44.23 -12.16 45.65
CA ALA A 150 -45.24 -11.10 45.72
C ALA A 150 -46.50 -11.46 44.90
N ASN A 151 -46.35 -12.09 43.75
CA ASN A 151 -47.46 -12.59 42.93
C ASN A 151 -48.28 -13.67 43.68
N ALA A 152 -47.59 -14.59 44.35
CA ALA A 152 -48.28 -15.57 45.19
C ALA A 152 -49.08 -14.94 46.37
N GLN A 153 -48.52 -13.86 46.97
CA GLN A 153 -49.23 -13.09 47.99
C GLN A 153 -50.49 -12.37 47.46
N ILE A 154 -50.38 -11.80 46.25
CA ILE A 154 -51.51 -11.18 45.55
C ILE A 154 -52.62 -12.23 45.31
N ALA A 155 -52.28 -13.42 44.80
CA ALA A 155 -53.23 -14.48 44.58
C ALA A 155 -53.95 -14.90 45.89
N ALA A 156 -53.17 -15.10 46.97
CA ALA A 156 -53.75 -15.43 48.26
C ALA A 156 -54.68 -14.31 48.84
N ALA A 157 -54.30 -13.02 48.61
CA ALA A 157 -55.13 -11.90 49.01
C ALA A 157 -56.42 -11.83 48.17
N GLN A 158 -56.40 -12.13 46.92
CA GLN A 158 -57.58 -12.22 46.03
C GLN A 158 -58.52 -13.34 46.42
N ASP A 159 -57.98 -14.53 46.73
CA ASP A 159 -58.80 -15.65 47.26
C ASP A 159 -59.45 -15.28 48.57
N GLY A 160 -58.72 -14.59 49.46
CA GLY A 160 -59.25 -14.06 50.73
C GLY A 160 -60.39 -13.04 50.55
N ILE A 161 -60.30 -12.16 49.55
CA ILE A 161 -61.37 -11.21 49.19
C ILE A 161 -62.59 -11.96 48.69
N GLU A 162 -62.45 -12.96 47.85
CA GLU A 162 -63.58 -13.73 47.26
C GLU A 162 -64.37 -14.46 48.39
N ALA A 163 -63.66 -15.04 49.35
CA ALA A 163 -64.28 -15.72 50.51
C ALA A 163 -65.11 -14.74 51.30
N VAL A 164 -64.57 -13.56 51.71
CA VAL A 164 -65.31 -12.56 52.48
C VAL A 164 -66.46 -11.93 51.69
N ARG A 165 -66.25 -11.70 50.39
CA ARG A 165 -67.30 -11.20 49.47
C ARG A 165 -68.52 -12.11 49.42
N ALA A 166 -68.36 -13.44 49.47
CA ALA A 166 -69.48 -14.39 49.57
C ALA A 166 -70.27 -14.19 50.90
N ASP A 167 -69.56 -13.95 52.00
CA ASP A 167 -70.21 -13.69 53.26
C ASP A 167 -70.97 -12.34 53.30
N VAL A 168 -70.41 -11.29 52.71
CA VAL A 168 -71.10 -9.98 52.59
C VAL A 168 -72.42 -10.16 51.78
N VAL A 169 -72.38 -10.88 50.68
CA VAL A 169 -73.56 -11.18 49.82
C VAL A 169 -74.62 -11.97 50.67
N ARG A 170 -74.17 -12.98 51.40
CA ARG A 170 -75.03 -13.79 52.22
C ARG A 170 -75.75 -12.94 53.33
N THR A 171 -74.97 -12.15 54.08
CA THR A 171 -75.48 -11.31 55.16
C THR A 171 -76.38 -10.21 54.66
N LYS A 172 -76.08 -9.60 53.49
CA LYS A 172 -76.98 -8.63 52.85
C LYS A 172 -78.31 -9.22 52.47
N LYS A 173 -78.34 -10.44 51.88
CA LYS A 173 -79.63 -11.13 51.62
C LYS A 173 -80.36 -11.44 52.85
N GLU A 174 -79.71 -11.83 53.96
CA GLU A 174 -80.37 -12.11 55.24
C GLU A 174 -80.96 -10.84 55.84
N ARG A 175 -80.22 -9.71 55.84
CA ARG A 175 -80.74 -8.43 56.26
C ARG A 175 -82.05 -8.08 55.51
N ASN A 176 -81.99 -8.10 54.15
CA ASN A 176 -83.17 -7.78 53.34
C ASN A 176 -84.38 -8.69 53.67
N ARG A 177 -84.12 -9.97 53.97
CA ARG A 177 -85.11 -10.94 54.38
C ARG A 177 -85.72 -10.57 55.71
N GLN A 178 -84.89 -10.26 56.73
CA GLN A 178 -85.37 -9.92 58.07
C GLN A 178 -86.10 -8.55 58.14
N GLU A 179 -85.67 -7.58 57.32
CA GLU A 179 -86.35 -6.31 57.14
C GLU A 179 -87.79 -6.51 56.56
N ALA A 180 -87.89 -7.36 55.55
CA ALA A 180 -89.21 -7.70 54.91
C ALA A 180 -90.12 -8.44 55.91
N LEU A 181 -89.59 -9.38 56.75
CA LEU A 181 -90.33 -10.09 57.77
C LEU A 181 -90.78 -9.17 58.94
N LEU A 182 -89.98 -8.13 59.23
CA LEU A 182 -90.39 -7.12 60.27
C LEU A 182 -91.63 -6.35 59.85
N LEU A 183 -91.76 -5.98 58.54
CA LEU A 183 -92.95 -5.30 58.01
C LEU A 183 -94.22 -6.14 58.15
N THR A 184 -94.09 -7.47 58.17
CA THR A 184 -95.20 -8.42 58.35
C THR A 184 -95.37 -8.89 59.81
N SER A 185 -94.65 -8.25 60.77
CA SER A 185 -94.61 -8.62 62.18
C SER A 185 -94.13 -10.04 62.50
N SER A 186 -93.37 -10.66 61.51
CA SER A 186 -92.87 -12.03 61.62
C SER A 186 -91.38 -12.09 62.05
N SER A 187 -90.75 -10.92 62.36
CA SER A 187 -89.43 -10.78 62.96
C SER A 187 -89.41 -9.74 64.04
N THR A 188 -88.33 -9.66 64.87
CA THR A 188 -88.14 -8.69 65.91
C THR A 188 -87.17 -7.58 65.55
N PRO A 189 -87.32 -6.33 66.03
CA PRO A 189 -86.35 -5.24 65.82
C PRO A 189 -84.92 -5.64 66.21
N GLN A 190 -84.75 -6.36 67.33
CA GLN A 190 -83.47 -6.86 67.79
C GLN A 190 -82.80 -7.79 66.82
N LYS A 191 -83.58 -8.63 66.08
CA LYS A 191 -83.02 -9.53 65.02
C LYS A 191 -82.57 -8.75 63.83
N VAL A 192 -83.23 -7.71 63.39
CA VAL A 192 -82.81 -6.81 62.31
C VAL A 192 -81.53 -6.08 62.71
N GLU A 193 -81.43 -5.51 63.91
CA GLU A 193 -80.22 -4.86 64.43
C GLU A 193 -79.02 -5.83 64.42
N GLN A 194 -79.22 -7.09 64.83
CA GLN A 194 -78.19 -8.10 64.81
C GLN A 194 -77.65 -8.40 63.34
N VAL A 195 -78.54 -8.56 62.41
CA VAL A 195 -78.08 -8.87 60.98
C VAL A 195 -77.47 -7.65 60.31
N VAL A 196 -77.88 -6.41 60.65
CA VAL A 196 -77.24 -5.17 60.21
C VAL A 196 -75.82 -5.08 60.81
N ALA A 197 -75.62 -5.39 62.08
CA ALA A 197 -74.29 -5.40 62.72
C ALA A 197 -73.38 -6.47 62.06
N ASP A 198 -73.92 -7.66 61.73
CA ASP A 198 -73.17 -8.70 61.04
C ASP A 198 -72.77 -8.28 59.59
N GLU A 199 -73.70 -7.64 58.86
CA GLU A 199 -73.31 -7.09 57.51
C GLU A 199 -72.23 -6.03 57.66
N GLN A 200 -72.34 -5.08 58.60
CA GLN A 200 -71.31 -4.06 58.80
C GLN A 200 -69.92 -4.69 59.14
N ARG A 201 -69.94 -5.74 59.97
CA ARG A 201 -68.74 -6.45 60.37
C ARG A 201 -68.07 -7.08 59.12
N PHE A 202 -68.79 -7.81 58.24
CA PHE A 202 -68.26 -8.44 57.04
C PHE A 202 -67.86 -7.40 55.99
N ALA A 203 -68.57 -6.26 55.88
CA ALA A 203 -68.19 -5.16 55.03
C ALA A 203 -66.83 -4.53 55.49
N ALA A 204 -66.65 -4.36 56.82
CA ALA A 204 -65.36 -3.90 57.34
C ALA A 204 -64.22 -4.92 57.09
N GLN A 205 -64.53 -6.24 57.22
CA GLN A 205 -63.56 -7.29 56.88
C GLN A 205 -63.21 -7.28 55.40
N LEU A 206 -64.17 -7.05 54.50
CA LEU A 206 -63.88 -6.93 53.04
C LEU A 206 -62.94 -5.76 52.79
N ALA A 207 -63.24 -4.58 53.35
CA ALA A 207 -62.35 -3.39 53.21
C ALA A 207 -60.94 -3.66 53.73
N THR A 208 -60.78 -4.42 54.84
CA THR A 208 -59.45 -4.83 55.32
C THR A 208 -58.74 -5.74 54.29
N ARG A 209 -59.44 -6.74 53.69
CA ARG A 209 -58.83 -7.63 52.68
C ARG A 209 -58.49 -6.90 51.41
N GLU A 210 -59.30 -5.91 50.99
CA GLU A 210 -58.96 -5.05 49.85
C GLU A 210 -57.72 -4.20 50.14
N ALA A 211 -57.51 -3.70 51.34
CA ALA A 211 -56.30 -3.00 51.78
C ALA A 211 -55.08 -3.94 51.79
N ASP A 212 -55.24 -5.22 52.22
CA ASP A 212 -54.20 -6.23 52.20
C ASP A 212 -53.76 -6.50 50.75
N LEU A 213 -54.70 -6.56 49.78
CA LEU A 213 -54.40 -6.70 48.36
C LEU A 213 -53.59 -5.52 47.81
N GLU A 214 -54.00 -4.28 48.15
CA GLU A 214 -53.25 -3.09 47.72
C GLU A 214 -51.84 -3.05 48.32
N GLN A 215 -51.63 -3.50 49.54
CA GLN A 215 -50.31 -3.66 50.13
C GLN A 215 -49.49 -4.72 49.40
N ALA A 216 -50.06 -5.87 48.99
CA ALA A 216 -49.39 -6.89 48.25
C ALA A 216 -48.98 -6.38 46.85
N LYS A 217 -49.84 -5.60 46.17
CA LYS A 217 -49.51 -4.95 44.90
C LYS A 217 -48.37 -3.93 45.04
N ALA A 218 -48.37 -3.12 46.10
CA ALA A 218 -47.27 -2.20 46.37
C ALA A 218 -45.93 -2.94 46.58
N MET A 219 -45.98 -4.11 47.25
CA MET A 219 -44.82 -4.98 47.42
C MET A 219 -44.30 -5.53 46.07
N LEU A 220 -45.22 -6.01 45.21
CA LEU A 220 -44.87 -6.42 43.85
C LEU A 220 -44.17 -5.31 43.09
N HIS A 221 -44.74 -4.12 43.06
CA HIS A 221 -44.17 -2.97 42.39
C HIS A 221 -42.75 -2.62 42.90
N SER A 222 -42.55 -2.68 44.23
CA SER A 222 -41.23 -2.48 44.85
C SER A 222 -40.22 -3.52 44.39
N ASN A 223 -40.61 -4.80 44.29
CA ASN A 223 -39.74 -5.89 43.82
C ASN A 223 -39.43 -5.78 42.33
N GLU A 224 -40.40 -5.32 41.50
CA GLU A 224 -40.18 -5.05 40.07
C GLU A 224 -39.13 -3.94 39.86
N LEU A 225 -39.25 -2.83 40.62
CA LEU A 225 -38.27 -1.74 40.59
C LEU A 225 -36.88 -2.20 41.02
N ALA A 226 -36.81 -3.06 42.06
CA ALA A 226 -35.51 -3.65 42.48
C ALA A 226 -34.90 -4.53 41.39
N ALA A 227 -35.71 -5.38 40.74
CA ALA A 227 -35.23 -6.21 39.62
C ALA A 227 -34.78 -5.37 38.42
N GLU A 228 -35.48 -4.29 38.11
CA GLU A 228 -35.08 -3.37 37.04
C GLU A 228 -33.77 -2.64 37.38
N ALA A 229 -33.53 -2.24 38.62
CA ALA A 229 -32.26 -1.65 39.04
C ALA A 229 -31.08 -2.61 38.84
N GLU A 230 -31.27 -3.91 39.15
CA GLU A 230 -30.25 -4.93 38.91
C GLU A 230 -29.99 -5.15 37.41
N ARG A 231 -31.04 -5.11 36.57
CA ARG A 231 -30.89 -5.19 35.10
C ARG A 231 -30.12 -3.99 34.52
N ARG A 232 -30.39 -2.79 35.03
CA ARG A 232 -29.64 -1.58 34.63
C ARG A 232 -28.17 -1.67 35.02
N THR A 233 -27.88 -2.23 36.21
CA THR A 233 -26.50 -2.49 36.63
C THR A 233 -25.79 -3.44 35.68
N LYS A 234 -26.49 -4.50 35.20
CA LYS A 234 -25.95 -5.40 34.18
C LYS A 234 -25.64 -4.66 32.87
N ALA A 235 -26.54 -3.78 32.40
CA ALA A 235 -26.32 -2.99 31.18
C ALA A 235 -25.09 -2.08 31.29
N VAL A 236 -24.81 -1.53 32.46
CA VAL A 236 -23.58 -0.76 32.75
C VAL A 236 -22.34 -1.66 32.57
N LEU A 237 -22.36 -2.86 33.18
CA LEU A 237 -21.23 -3.81 33.02
C LEU A 237 -21.03 -4.24 31.57
N GLU A 238 -22.09 -4.40 30.76
CA GLU A 238 -22.03 -4.68 29.35
C GLU A 238 -21.40 -3.52 28.54
N SER A 239 -21.77 -2.29 28.87
CA SER A 239 -21.12 -1.10 28.27
C SER A 239 -19.64 -1.01 28.65
N GLN A 240 -19.27 -1.35 29.88
CA GLN A 240 -17.88 -1.40 30.33
C GLN A 240 -17.09 -2.48 29.60
N GLU A 241 -17.69 -3.65 29.29
CA GLU A 241 -17.02 -4.70 28.51
C GLU A 241 -16.64 -4.17 27.11
N ALA A 242 -17.52 -3.42 26.44
CA ALA A 242 -17.23 -2.82 25.15
C ALA A 242 -16.01 -1.87 25.20
N GLN A 243 -15.90 -1.08 26.26
CA GLN A 243 -14.75 -0.19 26.49
C GLN A 243 -13.46 -0.99 26.73
N LEU A 244 -13.51 -2.06 27.55
CA LEU A 244 -12.37 -2.93 27.82
C LEU A 244 -11.90 -3.68 26.56
N VAL A 245 -12.82 -4.11 25.69
CA VAL A 245 -12.49 -4.72 24.39
C VAL A 245 -11.80 -3.70 23.48
N ALA A 246 -12.27 -2.46 23.44
CA ALA A 246 -11.61 -1.40 22.67
C ALA A 246 -10.19 -1.11 23.20
N ASP A 247 -10.00 -1.09 24.54
CA ASP A 247 -8.66 -0.95 25.14
C ASP A 247 -7.76 -2.15 24.78
N LEU A 248 -8.27 -3.38 24.82
CA LEU A 248 -7.53 -4.57 24.40
C LEU A 248 -7.02 -4.41 22.94
N HIS A 249 -7.87 -4.00 22.02
CA HIS A 249 -7.46 -3.77 20.63
C HIS A 249 -6.38 -2.69 20.52
N ALA A 250 -6.46 -1.62 21.32
CA ALA A 250 -5.41 -0.60 21.36
C ALA A 250 -4.07 -1.16 21.87
N LYS A 251 -4.07 -2.03 22.89
CA LYS A 251 -2.86 -2.71 23.38
C LYS A 251 -2.30 -3.71 22.38
N GLU A 252 -3.16 -4.45 21.68
CA GLU A 252 -2.74 -5.37 20.60
C GLU A 252 -2.10 -4.62 19.43
N ALA A 253 -2.64 -3.46 19.05
CA ALA A 253 -2.03 -2.59 18.05
C ALA A 253 -0.65 -2.09 18.51
N ALA A 254 -0.50 -1.68 19.78
CA ALA A 254 0.78 -1.26 20.35
C ALA A 254 1.79 -2.42 20.36
N LEU A 255 1.37 -3.64 20.71
CA LEU A 255 2.21 -4.85 20.65
C LEU A 255 2.67 -5.12 19.21
N THR A 256 1.79 -4.94 18.24
CA THR A 256 2.13 -5.12 16.82
C THR A 256 3.21 -4.12 16.39
N VAL A 257 3.07 -2.85 16.77
CA VAL A 257 4.10 -1.82 16.50
C VAL A 257 5.44 -2.20 17.14
N ALA A 258 5.45 -2.65 18.39
CA ALA A 258 6.67 -3.07 19.07
C ALA A 258 7.33 -4.25 18.36
N LYS A 259 6.56 -5.26 17.92
CA LYS A 259 7.08 -6.41 17.14
C LYS A 259 7.62 -6.00 15.78
N VAL A 260 6.98 -5.08 15.09
CA VAL A 260 7.46 -4.54 13.80
C VAL A 260 8.78 -3.80 13.99
N ASN A 261 8.91 -2.98 15.03
CA ASN A 261 10.16 -2.29 15.35
C ASN A 261 11.28 -3.27 15.69
N LEU A 262 10.98 -4.32 16.45
CA LEU A 262 11.93 -5.41 16.71
C LEU A 262 12.34 -6.11 15.39
N GLY A 263 11.40 -6.32 14.46
CA GLY A 263 11.71 -6.86 13.13
C GLY A 263 12.66 -5.97 12.34
N TYR A 264 12.58 -4.65 12.50
CA TYR A 264 13.49 -3.70 11.82
C TYR A 264 14.92 -3.67 12.37
N THR A 265 15.19 -4.31 13.51
CA THR A 265 16.56 -4.50 14.00
C THR A 265 17.34 -5.51 13.15
N LYS A 266 16.66 -6.31 12.33
CA LYS A 266 17.23 -7.32 11.44
C LYS A 266 17.06 -6.88 10.01
N ILE A 267 18.15 -6.49 9.36
CA ILE A 267 18.15 -6.04 7.97
C ILE A 267 18.52 -7.21 7.10
N ALA A 268 17.54 -7.68 6.31
CA ALA A 268 17.66 -8.84 5.43
C ALA A 268 17.69 -8.42 3.95
N ALA A 269 18.18 -9.31 3.09
CA ALA A 269 18.20 -9.14 1.64
C ALA A 269 16.78 -9.17 1.06
N PRO A 270 16.40 -8.19 0.20
CA PRO A 270 15.06 -8.14 -0.38
C PRO A 270 14.84 -9.16 -1.50
N GLY A 271 15.90 -9.81 -1.96
CA GLY A 271 15.90 -10.77 -3.07
C GLY A 271 17.25 -11.43 -3.28
N ASP A 272 17.36 -12.22 -4.34
CA ASP A 272 18.62 -12.84 -4.74
C ASP A 272 19.51 -11.80 -5.43
N GLY A 273 20.76 -11.72 -4.99
CA GLY A 273 21.69 -10.72 -5.50
C GLY A 273 23.06 -10.75 -4.85
N SER A 274 23.76 -9.64 -4.94
CA SER A 274 25.04 -9.43 -4.27
C SER A 274 24.97 -8.18 -3.42
N VAL A 275 25.68 -8.18 -2.32
CA VAL A 275 25.86 -6.96 -1.53
C VAL A 275 27.06 -6.16 -2.05
N GLY A 276 27.02 -4.85 -1.91
CA GLY A 276 28.13 -3.95 -2.17
C GLY A 276 29.08 -3.82 -0.96
N GLU A 277 29.80 -2.71 -0.87
CA GLU A 277 30.62 -2.40 0.28
C GLU A 277 29.76 -2.08 1.52
N ARG A 278 30.17 -2.59 2.66
CA ARG A 278 29.54 -2.29 3.95
C ARG A 278 29.82 -0.85 4.36
N GLN A 279 28.78 -0.11 4.65
CA GLN A 279 28.90 1.30 5.08
C GLN A 279 28.86 1.45 6.61
N VAL A 280 28.59 0.35 7.31
CA VAL A 280 28.53 0.33 8.77
C VAL A 280 29.44 -0.76 9.36
N ARG A 281 29.83 -0.58 10.61
CA ARG A 281 30.70 -1.51 11.35
C ARG A 281 30.06 -1.90 12.67
N PRO A 282 30.36 -3.09 13.23
CA PRO A 282 29.94 -3.47 14.56
C PRO A 282 30.34 -2.42 15.59
N GLY A 283 29.48 -2.08 16.54
CA GLY A 283 29.64 -1.03 17.54
C GLY A 283 29.24 0.38 17.06
N GLN A 284 28.89 0.57 15.80
CA GLN A 284 28.49 1.86 15.27
C GLN A 284 27.01 2.15 15.60
N LEU A 285 26.72 3.36 16.10
CA LEU A 285 25.37 3.85 16.27
C LEU A 285 24.78 4.28 14.91
N VAL A 286 23.58 3.81 14.57
CA VAL A 286 22.85 4.17 13.37
C VAL A 286 21.49 4.76 13.72
N SER A 287 20.99 5.63 12.85
CA SER A 287 19.69 6.29 12.97
C SER A 287 18.79 5.92 11.79
N PRO A 288 17.46 6.09 11.90
CA PRO A 288 16.55 5.86 10.77
C PRO A 288 17.00 6.61 9.52
N GLY A 289 17.06 5.90 8.39
CA GLY A 289 17.56 6.43 7.11
C GLY A 289 19.05 6.27 6.87
N THR A 290 19.84 5.84 7.87
CA THR A 290 21.27 5.53 7.67
C THR A 290 21.40 4.35 6.73
N GLN A 291 22.10 4.53 5.61
CA GLN A 291 22.42 3.45 4.68
C GLN A 291 23.44 2.50 5.33
N VAL A 292 23.14 1.22 5.29
CA VAL A 292 24.00 0.18 5.90
C VAL A 292 24.80 -0.61 4.88
N ILE A 293 24.16 -0.95 3.75
CA ILE A 293 24.78 -1.72 2.68
C ILE A 293 23.99 -1.49 1.38
N ALA A 294 24.64 -1.54 0.23
CA ALA A 294 23.96 -1.53 -1.05
C ALA A 294 23.65 -2.97 -1.48
N PHE A 295 22.47 -3.20 -2.02
CA PHE A 295 22.06 -4.47 -2.60
C PHE A 295 21.95 -4.33 -4.11
N VAL A 296 22.54 -5.28 -4.85
CA VAL A 296 22.53 -5.36 -6.31
C VAL A 296 21.76 -6.60 -6.72
N SER A 297 20.60 -6.41 -7.34
CA SER A 297 19.76 -7.52 -7.80
C SER A 297 20.45 -8.38 -8.87
N ASN A 298 20.13 -9.66 -8.90
CA ASN A 298 20.56 -10.57 -9.97
C ASN A 298 19.86 -10.28 -11.31
N ILE A 299 18.77 -9.54 -11.31
CA ILE A 299 18.07 -9.12 -12.53
C ILE A 299 18.83 -7.97 -13.19
N LYS A 300 19.41 -8.23 -14.36
CA LYS A 300 20.17 -7.23 -15.11
C LYS A 300 19.69 -7.19 -16.55
N TRP A 301 19.82 -6.03 -17.16
CA TRP A 301 19.46 -5.76 -18.55
C TRP A 301 20.50 -4.82 -19.18
N VAL A 302 20.44 -4.64 -20.47
CA VAL A 302 21.23 -3.62 -21.16
C VAL A 302 20.35 -2.41 -21.44
N GLN A 303 20.80 -1.25 -21.05
CA GLN A 303 20.26 0.01 -21.50
C GLN A 303 21.10 0.49 -22.66
N ALA A 304 20.53 0.50 -23.87
CA ALA A 304 21.17 0.92 -25.10
C ALA A 304 20.49 2.19 -25.61
N ASN A 305 21.27 3.25 -25.83
CA ASN A 305 20.78 4.53 -26.28
C ASN A 305 20.92 4.63 -27.78
N TYR A 306 19.82 4.48 -28.52
CA TYR A 306 19.78 4.61 -29.99
C TYR A 306 19.40 6.03 -30.36
N ARG A 307 19.91 6.48 -31.54
CA ARG A 307 19.45 7.73 -32.14
C ARG A 307 17.99 7.59 -32.60
N GLU A 308 17.21 8.67 -32.52
CA GLU A 308 15.79 8.64 -32.94
C GLU A 308 15.63 8.12 -34.37
N THR A 309 16.62 8.41 -35.28
CA THR A 309 16.66 7.94 -36.67
C THR A 309 16.83 6.43 -36.82
N GLN A 310 17.43 5.78 -35.83
CA GLN A 310 17.65 4.32 -35.80
C GLN A 310 16.42 3.53 -35.31
N LEU A 311 15.48 4.19 -34.63
CA LEU A 311 14.34 3.52 -34.01
C LEU A 311 13.12 3.39 -34.92
N THR A 312 13.16 3.88 -36.16
CA THR A 312 12.02 3.90 -37.09
C THR A 312 11.35 2.54 -37.23
N ASN A 313 12.11 1.45 -37.25
CA ASN A 313 11.62 0.08 -37.46
C ASN A 313 11.85 -0.83 -36.25
N VAL A 314 12.41 -0.32 -35.13
CA VAL A 314 12.67 -1.11 -33.93
C VAL A 314 11.40 -1.27 -33.14
N LYS A 315 11.07 -2.49 -32.75
CA LYS A 315 9.87 -2.84 -31.96
C LYS A 315 10.23 -3.69 -30.75
N ALA A 316 9.38 -3.64 -29.73
CA ALA A 316 9.48 -4.57 -28.61
C ALA A 316 9.36 -6.03 -29.14
N GLY A 317 10.24 -6.90 -28.66
CA GLY A 317 10.36 -8.29 -29.10
C GLY A 317 11.36 -8.53 -30.20
N ASP A 318 11.96 -7.49 -30.81
CA ASP A 318 13.01 -7.67 -31.81
C ASP A 318 14.26 -8.31 -31.22
N PRO A 319 14.92 -9.24 -31.94
CA PRO A 319 16.12 -9.88 -31.46
C PRO A 319 17.28 -8.89 -31.36
N ALA A 320 18.07 -9.03 -30.32
CA ALA A 320 19.24 -8.19 -30.09
C ALA A 320 20.46 -9.03 -29.76
N GLU A 321 21.59 -8.60 -30.28
CA GLU A 321 22.91 -9.13 -29.96
C GLU A 321 23.67 -8.11 -29.11
N VAL A 322 24.26 -8.57 -28.03
CA VAL A 322 24.98 -7.76 -27.05
C VAL A 322 26.41 -8.28 -26.97
N ARG A 323 27.37 -7.41 -27.23
CA ARG A 323 28.81 -7.68 -27.03
C ARG A 323 29.29 -6.85 -25.86
N ILE A 324 29.84 -7.50 -24.84
CA ILE A 324 30.30 -6.89 -23.62
C ILE A 324 31.83 -6.83 -23.62
N ASP A 325 32.41 -5.69 -23.34
CA ASP A 325 33.85 -5.46 -23.41
C ASP A 325 34.64 -6.37 -22.46
N GLU A 326 34.07 -6.72 -21.30
CA GLU A 326 34.68 -7.66 -20.33
C GLU A 326 34.81 -9.09 -20.92
N TYR A 327 34.03 -9.45 -21.97
CA TYR A 327 34.01 -10.82 -22.54
C TYR A 327 34.31 -10.80 -24.06
N PRO A 328 35.53 -10.49 -24.45
CA PRO A 328 35.87 -10.37 -25.86
C PRO A 328 35.58 -11.67 -26.63
N GLY A 329 34.92 -11.53 -27.77
CA GLY A 329 34.58 -12.65 -28.66
C GLY A 329 33.29 -13.41 -28.24
N LYS A 330 32.66 -13.10 -27.13
CA LYS A 330 31.34 -13.67 -26.78
C LYS A 330 30.23 -12.73 -27.22
N VAL A 331 29.20 -13.31 -27.84
CA VAL A 331 27.97 -12.63 -28.20
C VAL A 331 26.84 -13.15 -27.30
N PHE A 332 26.18 -12.25 -26.64
CA PHE A 332 25.02 -12.56 -25.80
C PHE A 332 23.76 -12.21 -26.57
N HIS A 333 22.76 -13.08 -26.48
CA HIS A 333 21.48 -12.90 -27.15
C HIS A 333 20.43 -12.37 -26.17
N GLY A 334 19.58 -11.52 -26.72
CA GLY A 334 18.47 -10.93 -25.97
C GLY A 334 17.40 -10.39 -26.88
N LYS A 335 16.42 -9.73 -26.29
CA LYS A 335 15.31 -9.12 -27.01
C LYS A 335 15.09 -7.69 -26.52
N VAL A 336 14.62 -6.85 -27.42
CA VAL A 336 14.10 -5.54 -27.08
C VAL A 336 12.89 -5.73 -26.16
N GLY A 337 13.01 -5.34 -24.90
CA GLY A 337 11.92 -5.38 -23.92
C GLY A 337 11.05 -4.13 -24.05
N GLU A 338 11.61 -2.99 -23.71
CA GLU A 338 10.89 -1.71 -23.65
C GLU A 338 11.69 -0.61 -24.35
N ILE A 339 10.98 0.29 -25.01
CA ILE A 339 11.54 1.52 -25.59
C ILE A 339 11.06 2.67 -24.73
N ALA A 340 11.97 3.53 -24.27
CA ALA A 340 11.62 4.66 -23.42
C ALA A 340 10.62 5.60 -24.12
N PRO A 341 9.61 6.10 -23.43
CA PRO A 341 8.57 6.98 -24.00
C PRO A 341 9.09 8.40 -24.32
N ALA A 342 10.31 8.75 -23.88
CA ALA A 342 10.94 10.03 -24.14
C ALA A 342 12.46 9.89 -24.27
N SER A 343 13.13 10.93 -24.84
CA SER A 343 14.58 10.95 -24.95
C SER A 343 15.26 11.04 -23.58
N GLY A 344 16.49 10.56 -23.48
CA GLY A 344 17.27 10.62 -22.24
C GLY A 344 17.46 12.03 -21.70
N SER A 345 17.45 13.06 -22.54
CA SER A 345 17.55 14.46 -22.14
C SER A 345 16.32 14.94 -21.35
N GLN A 346 15.13 14.39 -21.61
CA GLN A 346 13.89 14.75 -20.90
C GLN A 346 13.85 14.15 -19.48
N PHE A 347 14.54 13.04 -19.26
CA PHE A 347 14.66 12.39 -17.96
C PHE A 347 15.89 12.84 -17.17
N ALA A 348 16.72 13.74 -17.72
CA ALA A 348 17.88 14.26 -17.03
C ALA A 348 17.46 15.20 -15.89
N LEU A 349 18.17 15.14 -14.77
CA LEU A 349 17.94 16.02 -13.61
C LEU A 349 18.07 17.51 -13.96
N LEU A 350 18.90 17.84 -14.94
CA LEU A 350 19.07 19.17 -15.52
C LEU A 350 18.88 19.03 -17.04
N PRO A 351 17.66 19.23 -17.54
CA PRO A 351 17.43 19.24 -18.98
C PRO A 351 18.24 20.37 -19.65
N PRO A 352 18.81 20.15 -20.85
CA PRO A 352 19.52 21.19 -21.56
C PRO A 352 18.54 22.31 -21.94
N ASP A 353 18.74 23.49 -21.35
CA ASP A 353 17.95 24.70 -21.68
C ASP A 353 18.70 25.52 -22.72
N ASN A 354 18.06 25.78 -23.87
CA ASN A 354 18.60 26.64 -24.94
C ASN A 354 18.12 28.08 -24.72
N ALA A 355 18.49 28.70 -23.59
CA ALA A 355 18.10 30.05 -23.20
C ALA A 355 18.62 31.18 -24.18
N THR A 356 19.53 30.84 -25.12
CA THR A 356 20.19 31.79 -26.01
C THR A 356 19.47 32.04 -27.36
N GLY A 357 18.29 31.44 -27.57
CA GLY A 357 17.48 31.68 -28.76
C GLY A 357 17.92 31.02 -30.07
N ASN A 358 19.09 30.36 -30.14
CA ASN A 358 19.56 29.59 -31.29
C ASN A 358 19.23 28.12 -31.12
N TYR A 359 18.16 27.66 -31.73
CA TYR A 359 17.80 26.24 -31.76
C TYR A 359 18.63 25.49 -32.79
N THR A 360 19.58 24.67 -32.31
CA THR A 360 20.28 23.72 -33.14
C THR A 360 19.60 22.35 -33.05
N LYS A 361 19.10 21.81 -34.16
CA LYS A 361 18.53 20.45 -34.17
C LYS A 361 19.65 19.45 -33.91
N VAL A 362 19.64 18.84 -32.72
CA VAL A 362 20.52 17.74 -32.34
C VAL A 362 19.73 16.45 -32.31
N VAL A 363 20.22 15.40 -32.97
CA VAL A 363 19.58 14.07 -32.95
C VAL A 363 19.54 13.56 -31.50
N GLN A 364 18.34 13.29 -31.01
CA GLN A 364 18.13 12.82 -29.65
C GLN A 364 18.41 11.32 -29.55
N ARG A 365 18.85 10.87 -28.37
CA ARG A 365 19.01 9.45 -28.05
C ARG A 365 17.86 8.98 -27.17
N ILE A 366 17.30 7.84 -27.52
CA ILE A 366 16.17 7.21 -26.82
C ILE A 366 16.68 5.92 -26.20
N PRO A 367 16.55 5.73 -24.88
CA PRO A 367 16.94 4.50 -24.22
C PRO A 367 16.04 3.33 -24.64
N VAL A 368 16.67 2.22 -24.96
CA VAL A 368 16.04 0.93 -25.25
C VAL A 368 16.54 -0.09 -24.24
N LYS A 369 15.62 -0.77 -23.56
CA LYS A 369 15.92 -1.84 -22.62
C LYS A 369 15.99 -3.17 -23.37
N ILE A 370 17.14 -3.82 -23.32
CA ILE A 370 17.35 -5.15 -23.91
C ILE A 370 17.46 -6.15 -22.77
N VAL A 371 16.61 -7.16 -22.79
CA VAL A 371 16.56 -8.24 -21.78
C VAL A 371 17.28 -9.46 -22.35
N PHE A 372 18.16 -10.07 -21.58
CA PHE A 372 18.87 -11.29 -21.97
C PHE A 372 17.91 -12.47 -22.06
N ASP A 373 18.10 -13.33 -23.06
CA ASP A 373 17.31 -14.57 -23.20
C ASP A 373 17.68 -15.61 -22.12
N ASP A 374 18.95 -15.64 -21.67
CA ASP A 374 19.45 -16.52 -20.63
C ASP A 374 19.63 -15.73 -19.32
N SER A 375 18.83 -16.11 -18.29
CA SER A 375 18.89 -15.53 -16.96
C SER A 375 20.25 -15.78 -16.27
N ASN A 376 20.95 -16.88 -16.56
CA ASN A 376 22.25 -17.17 -15.96
C ASN A 376 23.32 -16.19 -16.40
N VAL A 377 23.24 -15.71 -17.63
CA VAL A 377 24.12 -14.65 -18.14
C VAL A 377 23.91 -13.37 -17.32
N ALA A 378 22.65 -13.01 -17.10
CA ALA A 378 22.31 -11.80 -16.32
C ALA A 378 22.90 -11.83 -14.89
N THR A 379 22.95 -12.98 -14.25
CA THR A 379 23.51 -13.10 -12.90
C THR A 379 25.01 -12.86 -12.84
N THR A 380 25.76 -13.21 -13.87
CA THR A 380 27.22 -13.11 -13.92
C THR A 380 27.71 -11.71 -14.21
N LEU A 381 26.91 -10.90 -14.92
CA LEU A 381 27.30 -9.56 -15.36
C LEU A 381 27.28 -8.55 -14.19
N ARG A 382 28.08 -7.51 -14.33
CA ARG A 382 28.13 -6.39 -13.37
C ARG A 382 27.46 -5.17 -13.98
N PRO A 383 26.59 -4.45 -13.22
CA PRO A 383 26.09 -3.16 -13.67
C PRO A 383 27.24 -2.18 -13.93
N GLY A 384 27.11 -1.36 -14.96
CA GLY A 384 28.12 -0.39 -15.36
C GLY A 384 29.08 -0.85 -16.47
N LEU A 385 29.08 -2.14 -16.86
CA LEU A 385 29.89 -2.62 -17.96
C LEU A 385 29.44 -1.97 -19.30
N SER A 386 30.44 -1.55 -20.11
CA SER A 386 30.19 -1.03 -21.45
C SER A 386 29.85 -2.16 -22.40
N VAL A 387 28.93 -1.88 -23.31
CA VAL A 387 28.42 -2.85 -24.28
C VAL A 387 28.24 -2.24 -25.67
N ILE A 388 28.38 -3.04 -26.69
CA ILE A 388 27.91 -2.75 -28.04
C ILE A 388 26.62 -3.54 -28.25
N ALA A 389 25.52 -2.85 -28.50
CA ALA A 389 24.23 -3.46 -28.72
C ALA A 389 23.80 -3.34 -30.16
N THR A 390 23.41 -4.47 -30.77
CA THR A 390 22.91 -4.57 -32.15
C THR A 390 21.49 -5.13 -32.10
N VAL A 391 20.52 -4.35 -32.56
CA VAL A 391 19.13 -4.81 -32.73
C VAL A 391 18.87 -5.13 -34.19
N ARG A 392 18.30 -6.31 -34.45
CA ARG A 392 17.85 -6.70 -35.78
C ARG A 392 16.36 -6.46 -35.94
N THR A 393 15.99 -5.53 -36.82
CA THR A 393 14.60 -5.23 -37.14
C THR A 393 13.99 -6.32 -38.00
N ARG A 394 12.81 -6.78 -37.66
CA ARG A 394 12.01 -7.66 -38.52
C ARG A 394 11.17 -6.78 -39.45
N HIS A 395 11.37 -6.99 -40.78
CA HIS A 395 10.53 -6.37 -41.82
C HIS A 395 9.14 -7.02 -41.86
#